data_76e6cc4fecdd8e553f12c8ac2c3cc613
#
_entry.id   76e6cc4fecdd8e553f12c8ac2c3cc613
#
_cell.length_a   1.000
_cell.length_b   1.000
_cell.length_c   1.000
_cell.angle_alpha   90.00
_cell.angle_beta   90.00
_cell.angle_gamma   90.00
#
_symmetry.space_group_name_H-M   'P 1'
#
loop_
_entity.id
_entity.type
_entity.pdbx_description
1 polymer ?
#
loop_
_entity_poly.entity_id
_entity_poly.type
_entity_poly.pdbx_seq_one_letter_code
_entity_poly.pdbx_strand_id
1 'polypeptide(L)'
;MIEMFSNPQFWISVLQIIAIDLLLSGDNAVVIALACRNLPVEQRKKGVLFGVAGAIFLRVILTFFAVSLLTLPYIKLVGAVLLLWIGIKLLIPEEEHHGTNIKADTHLWGAVKTIIIADFVMSLDNVIGVAGAAKGNFGLLIFGLLISIPMIVWSSQFILKLMDRYPVIIIMGGALLGFVAGEMLMTDTVVKGWAEAQPHWVHWAVPALGGLMVAITGKWLAARQVVAKKAITLVDQKVSGSSEKKTKRSAK
;
A
#
# COMPACT_ATOMS: atom_id res chain seq x y z
N MET A 1 31.07 18.94 -8.36
CA MET A 1 29.64 19.02 -8.11
C MET A 1 28.93 20.08 -8.95
N ILE A 2 29.43 21.33 -8.97
CA ILE A 2 28.77 22.42 -9.74
C ILE A 2 28.74 22.11 -11.25
N GLU A 3 29.78 21.52 -11.82
CA GLU A 3 29.83 21.11 -13.23
C GLU A 3 28.81 20.05 -13.61
N MET A 4 28.40 19.17 -12.66
CA MET A 4 27.31 18.19 -12.89
C MET A 4 25.98 18.88 -13.14
N PHE A 5 25.67 19.93 -12.35
CA PHE A 5 24.41 20.66 -12.51
C PHE A 5 24.35 21.52 -13.77
N SER A 6 25.49 21.86 -14.36
CA SER A 6 25.59 22.61 -15.62
C SER A 6 25.42 21.72 -16.86
N ASN A 7 25.43 20.39 -16.69
CA ASN A 7 25.30 19.45 -17.79
C ASN A 7 23.82 19.16 -18.09
N PRO A 8 23.31 19.48 -19.31
CA PRO A 8 21.92 19.17 -19.68
C PRO A 8 21.56 17.69 -19.56
N GLN A 9 22.52 16.80 -19.81
CA GLN A 9 22.32 15.34 -19.71
C GLN A 9 22.01 14.89 -18.29
N PHE A 10 22.53 15.58 -17.27
CA PHE A 10 22.20 15.33 -15.88
C PHE A 10 20.69 15.54 -15.62
N TRP A 11 20.16 16.68 -16.04
CA TRP A 11 18.75 17.00 -15.86
C TRP A 11 17.80 16.10 -16.64
N ILE A 12 18.20 15.68 -17.86
CA ILE A 12 17.45 14.69 -18.64
C ILE A 12 17.37 13.37 -17.87
N SER A 13 18.48 12.89 -17.30
CA SER A 13 18.50 11.67 -16.53
C SER A 13 17.70 11.80 -15.22
N VAL A 14 17.76 12.95 -14.54
CA VAL A 14 16.90 13.23 -13.36
C VAL A 14 15.43 13.17 -13.75
N LEU A 15 15.03 13.83 -14.83
CA LEU A 15 13.66 13.78 -15.31
C LEU A 15 13.21 12.36 -15.70
N GLN A 16 14.09 11.56 -16.29
CA GLN A 16 13.82 10.16 -16.60
C GLN A 16 13.58 9.35 -15.33
N ILE A 17 14.44 9.51 -14.31
CA ILE A 17 14.26 8.82 -13.01
C ILE A 17 12.93 9.21 -12.38
N ILE A 18 12.62 10.50 -12.31
CA ILE A 18 11.35 11.01 -11.75
C ILE A 18 10.16 10.46 -12.55
N ALA A 19 10.21 10.51 -13.87
CA ALA A 19 9.12 10.03 -14.71
C ALA A 19 8.90 8.51 -14.54
N ILE A 20 9.98 7.73 -14.53
CA ILE A 20 9.91 6.29 -14.32
C ILE A 20 9.41 5.99 -12.90
N ASP A 21 9.95 6.68 -11.88
CA ASP A 21 9.49 6.50 -10.49
C ASP A 21 8.00 6.83 -10.33
N LEU A 22 7.52 7.93 -10.92
CA LEU A 22 6.11 8.30 -10.88
C LEU A 22 5.20 7.31 -11.64
N LEU A 23 5.64 6.85 -12.80
CA LEU A 23 4.89 5.86 -13.59
C LEU A 23 4.78 4.51 -12.87
N LEU A 24 5.89 4.09 -12.25
CA LEU A 24 5.99 2.82 -11.53
C LEU A 24 5.53 2.93 -10.06
N SER A 25 5.31 4.11 -9.54
CA SER A 25 4.89 4.36 -8.14
C SER A 25 3.51 5.00 -8.04
N GLY A 26 2.78 5.13 -9.13
CA GLY A 26 1.42 5.66 -9.11
C GLY A 26 0.47 4.81 -8.24
N ASP A 27 0.63 3.50 -8.27
CA ASP A 27 -0.02 2.52 -7.42
C ASP A 27 0.44 2.60 -5.96
N ASN A 28 1.72 2.91 -5.69
CA ASN A 28 2.23 3.09 -4.33
C ASN A 28 1.51 4.24 -3.60
N ALA A 29 1.15 5.33 -4.30
CA ALA A 29 0.39 6.42 -3.71
C ALA A 29 -1.00 5.97 -3.23
N VAL A 30 -1.62 5.02 -3.94
CA VAL A 30 -2.90 4.39 -3.54
C VAL A 30 -2.71 3.55 -2.28
N VAL A 31 -1.64 2.75 -2.21
CA VAL A 31 -1.31 1.91 -1.04
C VAL A 31 -1.07 2.78 0.19
N ILE A 32 -0.28 3.86 0.04
CA ILE A 32 0.01 4.81 1.11
C ILE A 32 -1.30 5.44 1.61
N ALA A 33 -2.18 5.85 0.71
CA ALA A 33 -3.47 6.40 1.05
C ALA A 33 -4.34 5.38 1.79
N LEU A 34 -4.44 4.14 1.28
CA LEU A 34 -5.20 3.06 1.93
C LEU A 34 -4.68 2.76 3.34
N ALA A 35 -3.37 2.68 3.53
CA ALA A 35 -2.76 2.40 4.83
C ALA A 35 -3.00 3.54 5.85
N CYS A 36 -3.03 4.80 5.39
CA CYS A 36 -3.22 5.96 6.24
C CYS A 36 -4.70 6.35 6.45
N ARG A 37 -5.65 5.76 5.72
CA ARG A 37 -7.06 6.20 5.76
C ARG A 37 -7.71 6.05 7.14
N ASN A 38 -7.36 4.98 7.87
CA ASN A 38 -7.91 4.69 9.18
C ASN A 38 -7.22 5.48 10.32
N LEU A 39 -6.16 6.26 9.99
CA LEU A 39 -5.51 7.13 10.96
C LEU A 39 -6.36 8.38 11.26
N PRO A 40 -6.32 8.90 12.49
CA PRO A 40 -6.84 10.22 12.82
C PRO A 40 -6.29 11.28 11.85
N VAL A 41 -7.11 12.28 11.51
CA VAL A 41 -6.77 13.30 10.48
C VAL A 41 -5.43 13.98 10.76
N GLU A 42 -5.12 14.26 12.04
CA GLU A 42 -3.87 14.88 12.47
C GLU A 42 -2.64 13.98 12.23
N GLN A 43 -2.84 12.66 12.24
CA GLN A 43 -1.75 11.69 12.06
C GLN A 43 -1.57 11.25 10.60
N ARG A 44 -2.55 11.44 9.73
CA ARG A 44 -2.47 11.05 8.31
C ARG A 44 -1.24 11.63 7.61
N LYS A 45 -0.96 12.93 7.83
CA LYS A 45 0.24 13.58 7.26
C LYS A 45 1.54 12.95 7.74
N LYS A 46 1.62 12.64 9.04
CA LYS A 46 2.79 11.97 9.63
C LYS A 46 2.95 10.56 9.08
N GLY A 47 1.85 9.79 8.99
CA GLY A 47 1.84 8.44 8.44
C GLY A 47 2.32 8.41 6.99
N VAL A 48 1.81 9.31 6.15
CA VAL A 48 2.27 9.47 4.76
C VAL A 48 3.75 9.85 4.71
N LEU A 49 4.19 10.84 5.48
CA LEU A 49 5.58 11.31 5.44
C LEU A 49 6.57 10.23 5.89
N PHE A 50 6.32 9.60 7.04
CA PHE A 50 7.19 8.54 7.56
C PHE A 50 7.13 7.28 6.69
N GLY A 51 5.95 6.92 6.16
CA GLY A 51 5.79 5.82 5.24
C GLY A 51 6.58 6.03 3.96
N VAL A 52 6.44 7.19 3.31
CA VAL A 52 7.19 7.54 2.08
C VAL A 52 8.69 7.60 2.35
N ALA A 53 9.12 8.23 3.45
CA ALA A 53 10.55 8.30 3.79
C ALA A 53 11.15 6.89 3.98
N GLY A 54 10.46 6.01 4.72
CA GLY A 54 10.88 4.62 4.92
C GLY A 54 10.88 3.81 3.63
N ALA A 55 9.86 3.98 2.79
CA ALA A 55 9.76 3.34 1.48
C ALA A 55 10.92 3.73 0.56
N ILE A 56 11.22 5.02 0.43
CA ILE A 56 12.32 5.50 -0.41
C ILE A 56 13.68 5.05 0.12
N PHE A 57 13.89 5.12 1.44
CA PHE A 57 15.11 4.60 2.05
C PHE A 57 15.31 3.11 1.69
N LEU A 58 14.26 2.31 1.81
CA LEU A 58 14.30 0.90 1.46
C LEU A 58 14.54 0.70 -0.04
N ARG A 59 13.91 1.51 -0.91
CA ARG A 59 14.07 1.46 -2.36
C ARG A 59 15.50 1.74 -2.80
N VAL A 60 16.18 2.70 -2.17
CA VAL A 60 17.62 2.94 -2.42
C VAL A 60 18.44 1.71 -2.10
N ILE A 61 18.20 1.05 -0.95
CA ILE A 61 18.87 -0.19 -0.58
C ILE A 61 18.56 -1.31 -1.59
N LEU A 62 17.29 -1.49 -1.94
CA LEU A 62 16.86 -2.50 -2.92
C LEU A 62 17.50 -2.27 -4.28
N THR A 63 17.64 -1.03 -4.74
CA THR A 63 18.27 -0.72 -6.01
C THR A 63 19.74 -1.13 -6.02
N PHE A 64 20.42 -1.03 -4.87
CA PHE A 64 21.79 -1.51 -4.74
C PHE A 64 21.89 -3.04 -4.87
N PHE A 65 20.94 -3.77 -4.32
CA PHE A 65 20.91 -5.24 -4.33
C PHE A 65 20.02 -5.84 -5.43
N ALA A 66 19.50 -5.00 -6.35
CA ALA A 66 18.48 -5.39 -7.32
C ALA A 66 18.78 -6.68 -8.07
N VAL A 67 19.99 -6.75 -8.68
CA VAL A 67 20.39 -7.89 -9.50
C VAL A 67 20.39 -9.18 -8.68
N SER A 68 20.91 -9.13 -7.44
CA SER A 68 20.97 -10.30 -6.57
C SER A 68 19.61 -10.75 -6.07
N LEU A 69 18.71 -9.79 -5.77
CA LEU A 69 17.37 -10.09 -5.29
C LEU A 69 16.49 -10.72 -6.37
N LEU A 70 16.58 -10.22 -7.60
CA LEU A 70 15.75 -10.70 -8.72
C LEU A 70 16.14 -12.09 -9.23
N THR A 71 17.35 -12.57 -8.90
CA THR A 71 17.77 -13.96 -9.21
C THR A 71 17.25 -14.97 -8.21
N LEU A 72 16.75 -14.53 -7.03
CA LEU A 72 16.20 -15.43 -6.03
C LEU A 72 14.86 -16.03 -6.50
N PRO A 73 14.73 -17.36 -6.52
CA PRO A 73 13.47 -18.01 -6.84
C PRO A 73 12.44 -17.75 -5.75
N TYR A 74 11.16 -17.73 -6.11
CA TYR A 74 10.00 -17.57 -5.23
C TYR A 74 9.85 -16.19 -4.56
N ILE A 75 10.77 -15.25 -4.74
CA ILE A 75 10.70 -13.95 -4.05
C ILE A 75 9.45 -13.15 -4.45
N LYS A 76 9.10 -13.15 -5.73
CA LYS A 76 7.90 -12.50 -6.23
C LYS A 76 6.62 -13.25 -5.84
N LEU A 77 6.67 -14.57 -5.78
CA LEU A 77 5.58 -15.41 -5.28
C LEU A 77 5.22 -15.08 -3.83
N VAL A 78 6.24 -15.02 -2.94
CA VAL A 78 6.04 -14.61 -1.54
C VAL A 78 5.51 -13.18 -1.46
N GLY A 79 6.06 -12.28 -2.26
CA GLY A 79 5.60 -10.89 -2.37
C GLY A 79 4.13 -10.81 -2.82
N ALA A 80 3.73 -11.57 -3.83
CA ALA A 80 2.36 -11.61 -4.33
C ALA A 80 1.37 -12.06 -3.25
N VAL A 81 1.68 -13.13 -2.50
CA VAL A 81 0.84 -13.59 -1.38
C VAL A 81 0.74 -12.50 -0.30
N LEU A 82 1.84 -11.83 -0.01
CA LEU A 82 1.88 -10.75 0.96
C LEU A 82 1.03 -9.54 0.50
N LEU A 83 1.09 -9.17 -0.78
CA LEU A 83 0.26 -8.11 -1.36
C LEU A 83 -1.23 -8.47 -1.34
N LEU A 84 -1.60 -9.69 -1.65
CA LEU A 84 -2.99 -10.17 -1.53
C LEU A 84 -3.48 -10.02 -0.09
N TRP A 85 -2.69 -10.44 0.88
CA TRP A 85 -3.03 -10.30 2.30
C TRP A 85 -3.15 -8.83 2.72
N ILE A 86 -2.19 -7.97 2.33
CA ILE A 86 -2.23 -6.53 2.62
C ILE A 86 -3.46 -5.90 1.96
N GLY A 87 -3.73 -6.21 0.69
CA GLY A 87 -4.89 -5.69 -0.05
C GLY A 87 -6.21 -6.01 0.65
N ILE A 88 -6.41 -7.27 1.08
CA ILE A 88 -7.58 -7.68 1.84
C ILE A 88 -7.64 -6.94 3.18
N LYS A 89 -6.53 -6.93 3.94
CA LYS A 89 -6.44 -6.27 5.25
C LYS A 89 -6.78 -4.77 5.16
N LEU A 90 -6.28 -4.09 4.13
CA LEU A 90 -6.53 -2.67 3.95
C LEU A 90 -7.98 -2.34 3.55
N LEU A 91 -8.76 -3.29 3.06
CA LEU A 91 -10.19 -3.10 2.80
C LEU A 91 -11.06 -3.21 4.05
N ILE A 92 -10.56 -3.86 5.09
CA ILE A 92 -11.28 -4.07 6.34
C ILE A 92 -11.19 -2.78 7.18
N PRO A 93 -12.32 -2.22 7.68
CA PRO A 93 -12.28 -1.10 8.61
C PRO A 93 -11.61 -1.51 9.92
N GLU A 94 -10.60 -0.77 10.39
CA GLU A 94 -10.07 -0.97 11.73
C GLU A 94 -11.07 -0.48 12.78
N GLU A 95 -11.13 -1.16 13.93
CA GLU A 95 -11.99 -0.76 15.05
C GLU A 95 -11.52 0.59 15.60
N GLU A 96 -12.41 1.58 15.59
CA GLU A 96 -12.22 2.82 16.36
C GLU A 96 -12.26 2.49 17.85
N HIS A 97 -11.13 2.14 18.41
CA HIS A 97 -10.97 2.08 19.84
C HIS A 97 -10.87 3.52 20.39
N HIS A 98 -11.97 4.06 20.87
CA HIS A 98 -11.98 5.26 21.69
C HIS A 98 -11.17 5.00 22.98
N GLY A 99 -9.88 5.25 22.96
CA GLY A 99 -9.03 5.09 24.12
C GLY A 99 -7.56 5.45 23.89
N THR A 100 -7.10 6.38 24.68
CA THR A 100 -5.71 6.79 25.00
C THR A 100 -4.71 6.99 23.84
N ASN A 101 -3.90 8.05 23.94
CA ASN A 101 -2.84 8.44 23.00
C ASN A 101 -1.86 7.31 22.65
N ILE A 102 -1.67 6.33 23.53
CA ILE A 102 -0.78 5.18 23.32
C ILE A 102 -1.28 4.27 22.19
N LYS A 103 -2.61 4.11 22.01
CA LYS A 103 -3.18 3.31 20.92
C LYS A 103 -3.10 4.03 19.57
N ALA A 104 -3.19 5.36 19.55
CA ALA A 104 -3.05 6.15 18.33
C ALA A 104 -1.64 6.02 17.73
N ASP A 105 -0.59 6.03 18.56
CA ASP A 105 0.79 5.83 18.08
C ASP A 105 1.02 4.42 17.55
N THR A 106 0.44 3.39 18.15
CA THR A 106 0.54 2.02 17.62
C THR A 106 -0.12 1.88 16.25
N HIS A 107 -1.24 2.57 15.99
CA HIS A 107 -1.88 2.60 14.68
C HIS A 107 -1.03 3.32 13.63
N LEU A 108 -0.39 4.44 13.99
CA LEU A 108 0.53 5.16 13.11
C LEU A 108 1.69 4.26 12.62
N TRP A 109 2.37 3.60 13.57
CA TRP A 109 3.47 2.70 13.23
C TRP A 109 3.00 1.45 12.46
N GLY A 110 1.78 0.98 12.72
CA GLY A 110 1.12 -0.07 11.94
C GLY A 110 0.95 0.32 10.47
N ALA A 111 0.45 1.54 10.21
CA ALA A 111 0.32 2.08 8.88
C ALA A 111 1.67 2.26 8.18
N VAL A 112 2.65 2.88 8.85
CA VAL A 112 4.03 3.06 8.33
C VAL A 112 4.66 1.72 7.96
N LYS A 113 4.57 0.72 8.83
CA LYS A 113 5.07 -0.63 8.57
C LYS A 113 4.40 -1.27 7.35
N THR A 114 3.09 -1.12 7.23
CA THR A 114 2.34 -1.65 6.08
C THR A 114 2.79 -1.00 4.78
N ILE A 115 3.01 0.34 4.77
CA ILE A 115 3.53 1.07 3.61
C ILE A 115 4.91 0.55 3.22
N ILE A 116 5.83 0.44 4.16
CA ILE A 116 7.21 -0.01 3.90
C ILE A 116 7.21 -1.44 3.34
N ILE A 117 6.41 -2.34 3.90
CA ILE A 117 6.34 -3.74 3.44
C ILE A 117 5.71 -3.81 2.04
N ALA A 118 4.64 -3.07 1.79
CA ALA A 118 4.01 -3.05 0.49
C ALA A 118 4.94 -2.46 -0.57
N ASP A 119 5.60 -1.32 -0.29
CA ASP A 119 6.58 -0.71 -1.20
C ASP A 119 7.78 -1.63 -1.45
N PHE A 120 8.26 -2.37 -0.43
CA PHE A 120 9.30 -3.39 -0.61
C PHE A 120 8.92 -4.38 -1.70
N VAL A 121 7.74 -4.95 -1.61
CA VAL A 121 7.26 -5.96 -2.55
C VAL A 121 7.08 -5.38 -3.95
N MET A 122 6.45 -4.22 -4.06
CA MET A 122 6.19 -3.56 -5.35
C MET A 122 7.47 -3.01 -5.97
N SER A 123 8.45 -2.63 -5.16
CA SER A 123 9.75 -2.15 -5.63
C SER A 123 10.62 -3.25 -6.24
N LEU A 124 10.35 -4.54 -5.97
CA LEU A 124 11.14 -5.63 -6.57
C LEU A 124 11.11 -5.60 -8.10
N ASP A 125 10.00 -5.22 -8.71
CA ASP A 125 9.91 -5.08 -10.17
C ASP A 125 10.37 -3.70 -10.66
N ASN A 126 10.11 -2.66 -9.88
CA ASN A 126 10.40 -1.27 -10.25
C ASN A 126 11.88 -0.93 -10.21
N VAL A 127 12.65 -1.64 -9.39
CA VAL A 127 14.06 -1.36 -9.11
C VAL A 127 14.95 -1.45 -10.34
N ILE A 128 14.66 -2.34 -11.29
CA ILE A 128 15.42 -2.45 -12.55
C ILE A 128 15.23 -1.19 -13.42
N GLY A 129 13.98 -0.70 -13.52
CA GLY A 129 13.68 0.49 -14.32
C GLY A 129 14.43 1.71 -13.78
N VAL A 130 14.39 1.91 -12.47
CA VAL A 130 15.07 3.02 -11.79
C VAL A 130 16.59 2.87 -11.85
N ALA A 131 17.14 1.69 -11.65
CA ALA A 131 18.58 1.42 -11.76
C ALA A 131 19.07 1.64 -13.19
N GLY A 132 18.30 1.21 -14.20
CA GLY A 132 18.60 1.45 -15.62
C GLY A 132 18.64 2.94 -15.98
N ALA A 133 17.68 3.72 -15.48
CA ALA A 133 17.65 5.17 -15.68
C ALA A 133 18.82 5.90 -15.00
N ALA A 134 19.27 5.41 -13.86
CA ALA A 134 20.41 5.96 -13.12
C ALA A 134 21.77 5.67 -13.79
N LYS A 135 21.82 4.73 -14.75
CA LYS A 135 23.05 4.34 -15.50
C LYS A 135 24.26 4.10 -14.59
N GLY A 136 24.03 3.48 -13.42
CA GLY A 136 25.08 3.21 -12.45
C GLY A 136 25.52 4.40 -11.57
N ASN A 137 24.90 5.58 -11.73
CA ASN A 137 25.20 6.75 -10.91
C ASN A 137 24.25 6.82 -9.71
N PHE A 138 24.72 6.33 -8.54
CA PHE A 138 23.92 6.32 -7.31
C PHE A 138 23.56 7.73 -6.81
N GLY A 139 24.43 8.74 -7.04
CA GLY A 139 24.12 10.13 -6.67
C GLY A 139 22.90 10.64 -7.46
N LEU A 140 22.85 10.35 -8.74
CA LEU A 140 21.74 10.71 -9.61
C LEU A 140 20.44 9.99 -9.20
N LEU A 141 20.55 8.70 -8.83
CA LEU A 141 19.43 7.89 -8.36
C LEU A 141 18.83 8.48 -7.07
N ILE A 142 19.66 8.70 -6.05
CA ILE A 142 19.21 9.26 -4.76
C ILE A 142 18.59 10.65 -5.00
N PHE A 143 19.21 11.49 -5.80
CA PHE A 143 18.70 12.83 -6.10
C PHE A 143 17.34 12.78 -6.81
N GLY A 144 17.16 11.92 -7.81
CA GLY A 144 15.88 11.74 -8.51
C GLY A 144 14.77 11.23 -7.58
N LEU A 145 15.07 10.21 -6.74
CA LEU A 145 14.11 9.68 -5.77
C LEU A 145 13.74 10.71 -4.70
N LEU A 146 14.68 11.55 -4.24
CA LEU A 146 14.39 12.63 -3.28
C LEU A 146 13.45 13.68 -3.86
N ILE A 147 13.58 13.99 -5.15
CA ILE A 147 12.68 14.94 -5.82
C ILE A 147 11.27 14.34 -6.01
N SER A 148 11.13 13.03 -6.17
CA SER A 148 9.81 12.39 -6.29
C SER A 148 9.02 12.36 -4.97
N ILE A 149 9.68 12.50 -3.79
CA ILE A 149 9.01 12.50 -2.47
C ILE A 149 7.83 13.49 -2.40
N PRO A 150 7.99 14.78 -2.70
CA PRO A 150 6.89 15.74 -2.61
C PRO A 150 5.70 15.35 -3.50
N MET A 151 5.97 14.77 -4.67
CA MET A 151 4.93 14.35 -5.61
C MET A 151 4.15 13.14 -5.09
N ILE A 152 4.84 12.14 -4.52
CA ILE A 152 4.21 10.97 -3.91
C ILE A 152 3.40 11.38 -2.67
N VAL A 153 3.94 12.25 -1.82
CA VAL A 153 3.24 12.76 -0.63
C VAL A 153 1.97 13.53 -1.03
N TRP A 154 2.08 14.39 -2.04
CA TRP A 154 0.94 15.19 -2.52
C TRP A 154 -0.14 14.31 -3.16
N SER A 155 0.23 13.39 -4.04
CA SER A 155 -0.70 12.46 -4.69
C SER A 155 -1.39 11.55 -3.68
N SER A 156 -0.66 11.02 -2.68
CA SER A 156 -1.25 10.19 -1.62
C SER A 156 -2.26 10.96 -0.78
N GLN A 157 -1.99 12.22 -0.44
CA GLN A 157 -2.93 13.07 0.28
C GLN A 157 -4.16 13.42 -0.57
N PHE A 158 -3.98 13.61 -1.87
CA PHE A 158 -5.09 13.82 -2.81
C PHE A 158 -5.99 12.59 -2.88
N ILE A 159 -5.39 11.40 -3.02
CA ILE A 159 -6.11 10.12 -3.04
C ILE A 159 -6.85 9.89 -1.72
N LEU A 160 -6.25 10.21 -0.56
CA LEU A 160 -6.92 10.14 0.75
C LEU A 160 -8.21 10.97 0.77
N LYS A 161 -8.15 12.24 0.32
CA LYS A 161 -9.32 13.10 0.24
C LYS A 161 -10.40 12.53 -0.69
N LEU A 162 -9.95 11.90 -1.79
CA LEU A 162 -10.84 11.29 -2.76
C LEU A 162 -11.51 10.03 -2.19
N MET A 163 -10.79 9.22 -1.40
CA MET A 163 -11.32 8.07 -0.68
C MET A 163 -12.36 8.46 0.38
N ASP A 164 -12.11 9.57 1.11
CA ASP A 164 -13.08 10.11 2.08
C ASP A 164 -14.38 10.53 1.39
N ARG A 165 -14.31 11.05 0.16
CA ARG A 165 -15.47 11.49 -0.62
C ARG A 165 -16.15 10.35 -1.39
N TYR A 166 -15.39 9.42 -1.90
CA TYR A 166 -15.84 8.32 -2.75
C TYR A 166 -15.33 6.96 -2.25
N PRO A 167 -16.05 6.30 -1.33
CA PRO A 167 -15.62 5.02 -0.74
C PRO A 167 -15.34 3.90 -1.75
N VAL A 168 -15.89 4.00 -2.96
CA VAL A 168 -15.63 3.06 -4.07
C VAL A 168 -14.14 2.97 -4.42
N ILE A 169 -13.43 4.08 -4.27
CA ILE A 169 -11.98 4.17 -4.55
C ILE A 169 -11.17 3.26 -3.62
N ILE A 170 -11.67 3.02 -2.40
CA ILE A 170 -11.05 2.08 -1.45
C ILE A 170 -11.06 0.67 -2.03
N ILE A 171 -12.20 0.24 -2.58
CA ILE A 171 -12.34 -1.08 -3.20
C ILE A 171 -11.47 -1.19 -4.45
N MET A 172 -11.45 -0.14 -5.27
CA MET A 172 -10.60 -0.08 -6.46
C MET A 172 -9.11 -0.17 -6.09
N GLY A 173 -8.68 0.54 -5.04
CA GLY A 173 -7.30 0.48 -4.56
C GLY A 173 -6.91 -0.90 -4.03
N GLY A 174 -7.80 -1.57 -3.29
CA GLY A 174 -7.58 -2.96 -2.88
C GLY A 174 -7.55 -3.93 -4.08
N ALA A 175 -8.42 -3.73 -5.07
CA ALA A 175 -8.42 -4.50 -6.31
C ALA A 175 -7.12 -4.29 -7.11
N LEU A 176 -6.59 -3.07 -7.13
CA LEU A 176 -5.31 -2.76 -7.77
C LEU A 176 -4.16 -3.55 -7.12
N LEU A 177 -4.12 -3.63 -5.78
CA LEU A 177 -3.13 -4.45 -5.09
C LEU A 177 -3.24 -5.94 -5.46
N GLY A 178 -4.46 -6.44 -5.56
CA GLY A 178 -4.71 -7.82 -6.01
C GLY A 178 -4.28 -8.05 -7.45
N PHE A 179 -4.47 -7.07 -8.32
CA PHE A 179 -4.03 -7.11 -9.72
C PHE A 179 -2.50 -7.17 -9.81
N VAL A 180 -1.80 -6.27 -9.12
CA VAL A 180 -0.31 -6.27 -9.06
C VAL A 180 0.22 -7.57 -8.49
N ALA A 181 -0.42 -8.12 -7.46
CA ALA A 181 -0.06 -9.43 -6.92
C ALA A 181 -0.18 -10.54 -7.98
N GLY A 182 -1.22 -10.51 -8.81
CA GLY A 182 -1.40 -11.45 -9.92
C GLY A 182 -0.32 -11.30 -10.99
N GLU A 183 0.11 -10.08 -11.32
CA GLU A 183 1.24 -9.83 -12.22
C GLU A 183 2.55 -10.40 -11.66
N MET A 184 2.80 -10.17 -10.37
CA MET A 184 3.98 -10.71 -9.69
C MET A 184 4.03 -12.24 -9.72
N LEU A 185 2.88 -12.92 -9.57
CA LEU A 185 2.78 -14.37 -9.69
C LEU A 185 3.24 -14.85 -11.07
N MET A 186 2.86 -14.15 -12.14
CA MET A 186 3.20 -14.52 -13.52
C MET A 186 4.65 -14.22 -13.90
N THR A 187 5.29 -13.27 -13.20
CA THR A 187 6.65 -12.80 -13.50
C THR A 187 7.74 -13.40 -12.60
N ASP A 188 7.37 -14.27 -11.63
CA ASP A 188 8.35 -14.99 -10.80
C ASP A 188 9.20 -15.93 -11.64
N THR A 189 10.50 -16.05 -11.32
CA THR A 189 11.48 -16.86 -12.06
C THR A 189 11.07 -18.33 -12.18
N VAL A 190 10.35 -18.87 -11.21
CA VAL A 190 9.88 -20.27 -11.19
C VAL A 190 8.65 -20.46 -12.08
N VAL A 191 7.77 -19.49 -12.13
CA VAL A 191 6.50 -19.56 -12.87
C VAL A 191 6.65 -19.05 -14.31
N LYS A 192 7.63 -18.17 -14.56
CA LYS A 192 7.81 -17.46 -15.81
C LYS A 192 7.83 -18.38 -17.04
N GLY A 193 8.59 -19.49 -17.00
CA GLY A 193 8.66 -20.42 -18.11
C GLY A 193 7.32 -21.09 -18.44
N TRP A 194 6.50 -21.39 -17.43
CA TRP A 194 5.14 -21.86 -17.63
C TRP A 194 4.22 -20.74 -18.13
N ALA A 195 4.35 -19.54 -17.56
CA ALA A 195 3.54 -18.38 -17.92
C ALA A 195 3.73 -17.99 -19.40
N GLU A 196 4.97 -17.93 -19.89
CA GLU A 196 5.30 -17.60 -21.28
C GLU A 196 4.73 -18.61 -22.29
N ALA A 197 4.49 -19.85 -21.88
CA ALA A 197 3.85 -20.88 -22.70
C ALA A 197 2.32 -20.72 -22.77
N GLN A 198 1.71 -19.87 -21.93
CA GLN A 198 0.27 -19.68 -21.90
C GLN A 198 -0.21 -18.69 -22.97
N PRO A 199 -1.47 -18.83 -23.46
CA PRO A 199 -2.09 -17.85 -24.33
C PRO A 199 -2.11 -16.44 -23.71
N HIS A 200 -2.00 -15.42 -24.54
CA HIS A 200 -1.89 -14.02 -24.11
C HIS A 200 -3.02 -13.57 -23.13
N TRP A 201 -4.21 -14.10 -23.26
CA TRP A 201 -5.33 -13.77 -22.38
C TRP A 201 -5.09 -14.17 -20.90
N VAL A 202 -4.26 -15.21 -20.63
CA VAL A 202 -3.94 -15.66 -19.28
C VAL A 202 -3.16 -14.58 -18.52
N HIS A 203 -2.29 -13.84 -19.23
CA HIS A 203 -1.52 -12.74 -18.65
C HIS A 203 -2.38 -11.57 -18.14
N TRP A 204 -3.61 -11.46 -18.63
CA TRP A 204 -4.59 -10.49 -18.11
C TRP A 204 -5.57 -11.12 -17.13
N ALA A 205 -5.93 -12.39 -17.35
CA ALA A 205 -6.90 -13.08 -16.51
C ALA A 205 -6.40 -13.30 -15.10
N VAL A 206 -5.14 -13.71 -14.91
CA VAL A 206 -4.57 -13.97 -13.56
C VAL A 206 -4.49 -12.70 -12.72
N PRO A 207 -3.95 -11.58 -13.20
CA PRO A 207 -4.01 -10.30 -12.48
C PRO A 207 -5.45 -9.85 -12.18
N ALA A 208 -6.36 -9.95 -13.16
CA ALA A 208 -7.76 -9.57 -12.97
C ALA A 208 -8.45 -10.42 -11.90
N LEU A 209 -8.19 -11.73 -11.86
CA LEU A 209 -8.68 -12.63 -10.81
C LEU A 209 -8.11 -12.27 -9.44
N GLY A 210 -6.83 -11.90 -9.36
CA GLY A 210 -6.21 -11.38 -8.13
C GLY A 210 -6.92 -10.13 -7.61
N GLY A 211 -7.19 -9.18 -8.49
CA GLY A 211 -7.95 -7.97 -8.17
C GLY A 211 -9.38 -8.26 -7.70
N LEU A 212 -10.11 -9.11 -8.42
CA LEU A 212 -11.45 -9.55 -8.05
C LEU A 212 -11.47 -10.29 -6.71
N MET A 213 -10.51 -11.17 -6.46
CA MET A 213 -10.39 -11.91 -5.22
C MET A 213 -10.24 -10.96 -4.02
N VAL A 214 -9.35 -9.98 -4.11
CA VAL A 214 -9.15 -8.99 -3.05
C VAL A 214 -10.41 -8.14 -2.84
N ALA A 215 -11.04 -7.66 -3.93
CA ALA A 215 -12.26 -6.84 -3.84
C ALA A 215 -13.42 -7.59 -3.20
N ILE A 216 -13.65 -8.85 -3.61
CA ILE A 216 -14.77 -9.66 -3.10
C ILE A 216 -14.51 -10.08 -1.65
N THR A 217 -13.33 -10.63 -1.35
CA THR A 217 -12.99 -11.10 0.00
C THR A 217 -12.92 -9.96 0.99
N GLY A 218 -12.29 -8.84 0.62
CA GLY A 218 -12.19 -7.66 1.45
C GLY A 218 -13.55 -7.04 1.76
N LYS A 219 -14.42 -6.89 0.74
CA LYS A 219 -15.79 -6.40 0.92
C LYS A 219 -16.63 -7.33 1.80
N TRP A 220 -16.52 -8.64 1.60
CA TRP A 220 -17.24 -9.63 2.39
C TRP A 220 -16.81 -9.62 3.86
N LEU A 221 -15.51 -9.57 4.14
CA LEU A 221 -14.98 -9.48 5.50
C LEU A 221 -15.37 -8.16 6.17
N ALA A 222 -15.28 -7.03 5.46
CA ALA A 222 -15.72 -5.74 5.95
C ALA A 222 -17.21 -5.74 6.32
N ALA A 223 -18.07 -6.33 5.48
CA ALA A 223 -19.50 -6.45 5.75
C ALA A 223 -19.78 -7.30 7.00
N ARG A 224 -19.04 -8.41 7.21
CA ARG A 224 -19.18 -9.25 8.40
C ARG A 224 -18.81 -8.51 9.69
N GLN A 225 -17.76 -7.70 9.68
CA GLN A 225 -17.37 -6.91 10.86
C GLN A 225 -18.43 -5.87 11.23
N VAL A 226 -19.01 -5.19 10.24
CA VAL A 226 -20.08 -4.21 10.48
C VAL A 226 -21.31 -4.89 11.12
N VAL A 227 -21.69 -6.06 10.66
CA VAL A 227 -22.83 -6.83 11.22
C VAL A 227 -22.53 -7.28 12.66
N ALA A 228 -21.33 -7.80 12.92
CA ALA A 228 -20.92 -8.22 14.26
C ALA A 228 -20.93 -7.04 15.26
N LYS A 229 -20.42 -5.88 14.85
CA LYS A 229 -20.42 -4.66 15.68
C LYS A 229 -21.85 -4.21 16.01
N LYS A 230 -22.75 -4.21 15.04
CA LYS A 230 -24.17 -3.86 15.25
C LYS A 230 -24.86 -4.81 16.22
N ALA A 231 -24.56 -6.11 16.16
CA ALA A 231 -25.11 -7.10 17.08
C ALA A 231 -24.63 -6.87 18.52
N ILE A 232 -23.34 -6.59 18.74
CA ILE A 232 -22.77 -6.30 20.07
C ILE A 232 -23.42 -5.04 20.67
N THR A 233 -23.53 -3.95 19.91
CA THR A 233 -24.15 -2.70 20.38
C THR A 233 -25.62 -2.89 20.79
N LEU A 234 -26.37 -3.70 20.07
CA LEU A 234 -27.76 -4.02 20.43
C LEU A 234 -27.87 -4.86 21.71
N VAL A 235 -26.93 -5.77 21.96
CA VAL A 235 -26.87 -6.54 23.21
C VAL A 235 -26.54 -5.64 24.38
N ASP A 236 -25.57 -4.76 24.26
CA ASP A 236 -25.16 -3.82 25.32
C ASP A 236 -26.30 -2.85 25.69
N GLN A 237 -27.02 -2.32 24.70
CA GLN A 237 -28.20 -1.48 24.93
C GLN A 237 -29.32 -2.23 25.67
N LYS A 238 -29.53 -3.51 25.34
CA LYS A 238 -30.53 -4.34 26.01
C LYS A 238 -30.18 -4.65 27.45
N VAL A 239 -28.90 -4.91 27.74
CA VAL A 239 -28.39 -5.17 29.08
C VAL A 239 -28.46 -3.91 29.95
N SER A 240 -28.01 -2.77 29.44
CA SER A 240 -28.07 -1.47 30.11
C SER A 240 -29.51 -1.05 30.43
N GLY A 241 -30.41 -1.14 29.49
CA GLY A 241 -31.85 -0.81 29.69
C GLY A 241 -32.57 -1.76 30.67
N SER A 242 -32.12 -3.03 30.77
CA SER A 242 -32.62 -3.99 31.75
C SER A 242 -32.15 -3.68 33.18
N SER A 243 -30.89 -3.22 33.31
CA SER A 243 -30.30 -2.82 34.60
C SER A 243 -30.98 -1.57 35.16
N GLU A 244 -31.25 -0.58 34.35
CA GLU A 244 -31.93 0.67 34.75
C GLU A 244 -33.38 0.44 35.17
N LYS A 245 -34.11 -0.49 34.51
CA LYS A 245 -35.45 -0.90 34.95
C LYS A 245 -35.45 -1.64 36.28
N LYS A 246 -34.44 -2.46 36.59
CA LYS A 246 -34.30 -3.14 37.87
C LYS A 246 -34.05 -2.15 39.01
N THR A 247 -33.16 -1.17 38.82
CA THR A 247 -32.84 -0.15 39.80
C THR A 247 -34.06 0.73 40.12
N LYS A 248 -34.83 1.13 39.13
CA LYS A 248 -36.09 1.89 39.35
C LYS A 248 -37.22 1.09 40.04
N ARG A 249 -37.20 -0.26 39.96
CA ARG A 249 -38.17 -1.11 40.65
C ARG A 249 -37.79 -1.36 42.12
N SER A 250 -36.52 -1.33 42.47
CA SER A 250 -36.04 -1.53 43.83
C SER A 250 -36.08 -0.26 44.71
N ALA A 251 -36.29 0.90 44.06
CA ALA A 251 -36.38 2.22 44.70
C ALA A 251 -37.83 2.71 45.00
N LYS A 252 -38.83 1.88 44.67
CA LYS A 252 -40.24 2.04 45.06
C LYS A 252 -40.62 0.99 46.09
#